data_e3f03fe26ae9c2a98455c08ef1918cad
#
_entry.id   e3f03fe26ae9c2a98455c08ef1918cad
#
_cell.length_a   1.000
_cell.length_b   1.000
_cell.length_c   1.000
_cell.angle_alpha   90.00
_cell.angle_beta   90.00
_cell.angle_gamma   90.00
#
_symmetry.space_group_name_H-M   'P 1'
#
loop_
_entity.id
_entity.type
_entity.pdbx_description
1 polymer ?
#
loop_
_entity_poly.entity_id
_entity_poly.type
_entity_poly.pdbx_seq_one_letter_code
_entity_poly.pdbx_strand_id
1 'polypeptide(L)'
;MKNIIAIQGFKGSGKDEVAKYLNYLLNTPTCLHSYSIASALNFTPVPFMISKHWKIVHYADKLKEMLSIMMNVDKSKFDDREFKEYYHFDFQKFLLYDSRVRTFGNEPTDKVFARELKKENRNLAIEYNLSVRQILQYFGTDIMRKYFGDKLWIYSTLQSGNKNNIIIADQRFAIENEVVKEYNAFIIHVTRK
;
A
#
# COMPACT_ATOMS: atom_id res chain seq x y z
N MET A 1 4.08 -10.18 22.05
CA MET A 1 3.02 -9.65 21.19
C MET A 1 3.53 -8.41 20.48
N LYS A 2 3.09 -8.17 19.25
CA LYS A 2 3.37 -6.99 18.45
C LYS A 2 2.34 -5.92 18.82
N ASN A 3 2.79 -4.70 19.12
CA ASN A 3 1.88 -3.58 19.34
C ASN A 3 1.57 -2.88 18.01
N ILE A 4 0.34 -2.43 17.84
CA ILE A 4 -0.16 -1.81 16.63
C ILE A 4 -0.81 -0.47 16.97
N ILE A 5 -0.38 0.59 16.31
CA ILE A 5 -1.04 1.89 16.28
C ILE A 5 -1.55 2.11 14.86
N ALA A 6 -2.84 2.41 14.72
CA ALA A 6 -3.45 2.72 13.43
C ALA A 6 -3.89 4.18 13.40
N ILE A 7 -3.47 4.92 12.39
CA ILE A 7 -3.78 6.35 12.25
C ILE A 7 -4.82 6.52 11.17
N GLN A 8 -6.03 6.92 11.57
CA GLN A 8 -7.17 7.13 10.71
C GLN A 8 -7.40 8.62 10.43
N GLY A 9 -7.84 8.95 9.22
CA GLY A 9 -8.25 10.30 8.84
C GLY A 9 -8.40 10.47 7.35
N PHE A 10 -8.98 11.57 6.93
CA PHE A 10 -9.19 11.91 5.52
C PHE A 10 -7.86 12.17 4.78
N LYS A 11 -7.92 12.16 3.44
CA LYS A 11 -6.77 12.56 2.60
C LYS A 11 -6.38 14.00 2.95
N GLY A 12 -5.08 14.23 3.20
CA GLY A 12 -4.57 15.56 3.55
C GLY A 12 -4.76 15.98 5.01
N SER A 13 -5.26 15.11 5.90
CA SER A 13 -5.45 15.44 7.34
C SER A 13 -4.13 15.52 8.14
N GLY A 14 -2.99 15.14 7.57
CA GLY A 14 -1.70 15.14 8.27
C GLY A 14 -1.33 13.82 8.93
N LYS A 15 -1.98 12.70 8.56
CA LYS A 15 -1.70 11.37 9.12
C LYS A 15 -0.23 10.97 9.05
N ASP A 16 0.39 11.24 7.91
CA ASP A 16 1.80 10.88 7.69
C ASP A 16 2.73 11.63 8.63
N GLU A 17 2.43 12.90 8.91
CA GLU A 17 3.20 13.71 9.87
C GLU A 17 3.00 13.20 11.31
N VAL A 18 1.77 12.83 11.68
CA VAL A 18 1.48 12.22 12.97
C VAL A 18 2.21 10.87 13.10
N ALA A 19 2.24 10.06 12.03
CA ALA A 19 2.97 8.79 12.02
C ALA A 19 4.47 8.98 12.24
N LYS A 20 5.08 9.94 11.55
CA LYS A 20 6.51 10.27 11.72
C LYS A 20 6.82 10.76 13.12
N TYR A 21 5.96 11.63 13.67
CA TYR A 21 6.11 12.14 15.02
C TYR A 21 6.04 11.04 16.08
N LEU A 22 5.03 10.16 15.97
CA LEU A 22 4.89 9.01 16.87
C LEU A 22 6.07 8.04 16.73
N ASN A 23 6.52 7.79 15.51
CA ASN A 23 7.67 6.95 15.27
C ASN A 23 8.94 7.51 15.91
N TYR A 24 9.13 8.83 15.86
CA TYR A 24 10.20 9.52 16.56
C TYR A 24 10.09 9.32 18.07
N LEU A 25 8.95 9.66 18.67
CA LEU A 25 8.75 9.58 20.12
C LEU A 25 8.92 8.15 20.67
N LEU A 26 8.39 7.16 19.97
CA LEU A 26 8.41 5.77 20.39
C LEU A 26 9.76 5.07 20.19
N ASN A 27 10.60 5.62 19.35
CA ASN A 27 11.95 5.10 19.08
C ASN A 27 13.07 5.93 19.72
N THR A 28 12.75 7.07 20.36
CA THR A 28 13.73 7.93 21.02
C THR A 28 13.65 7.75 22.53
N PRO A 29 14.78 7.55 23.24
CA PRO A 29 14.80 7.53 24.70
C PRO A 29 14.22 8.82 25.28
N THR A 30 13.44 8.72 26.35
CA THR A 30 12.76 9.86 26.99
C THR A 30 13.67 11.02 27.39
N CYS A 31 14.93 10.72 27.68
CA CYS A 31 15.95 11.73 28.01
C CYS A 31 16.40 12.60 26.82
N LEU A 32 16.07 12.20 25.59
CA LEU A 32 16.47 12.89 24.36
C LEU A 32 15.30 13.55 23.61
N HIS A 33 14.15 13.72 24.26
CA HIS A 33 12.97 14.32 23.65
C HIS A 33 13.08 15.85 23.48
N SER A 34 14.17 16.35 22.89
CA SER A 34 14.18 17.71 22.35
C SER A 34 13.69 17.68 20.92
N TYR A 35 12.41 17.92 20.73
CA TYR A 35 11.75 17.78 19.46
C TYR A 35 11.69 19.10 18.68
N SER A 36 12.21 19.10 17.44
CA SER A 36 11.79 20.03 16.41
C SER A 36 11.12 19.24 15.26
N ILE A 37 10.08 19.81 14.65
CA ILE A 37 9.36 19.18 13.52
C ILE A 37 10.32 18.79 12.39
N ALA A 38 11.33 19.62 12.12
CA ALA A 38 12.36 19.34 11.12
C ALA A 38 13.19 18.08 11.45
N SER A 39 13.50 17.85 12.72
CA SER A 39 14.27 16.67 13.17
C SER A 39 13.46 15.39 13.06
N ALA A 40 12.16 15.44 13.31
CA ALA A 40 11.29 14.24 13.21
C ALA A 40 11.11 13.76 11.77
N LEU A 41 11.11 14.65 10.80
CA LEU A 41 10.94 14.30 9.39
C LEU A 41 12.15 13.52 8.84
N ASN A 42 13.33 13.73 9.39
CA ASN A 42 14.59 13.12 8.96
C ASN A 42 15.13 12.11 9.97
N PHE A 43 14.33 11.74 10.98
CA PHE A 43 14.77 10.83 12.02
C PHE A 43 15.00 9.42 11.51
N THR A 44 16.23 8.95 11.64
CA THR A 44 16.58 7.52 11.50
C THR A 44 16.78 6.95 12.91
N PRO A 45 15.99 5.95 13.33
CA PRO A 45 16.16 5.34 14.65
C PRO A 45 17.57 4.80 14.82
N VAL A 46 18.21 5.09 15.95
CA VAL A 46 19.51 4.50 16.29
C VAL A 46 19.25 3.07 16.78
N PRO A 47 19.70 2.02 16.08
CA PRO A 47 19.29 0.63 16.34
C PRO A 47 19.71 0.09 17.72
N PHE A 48 20.64 0.74 18.38
CA PHE A 48 21.37 0.16 19.52
C PHE A 48 20.64 0.23 20.88
N MET A 49 19.60 1.04 21.01
CA MET A 49 19.06 1.36 22.35
C MET A 49 17.65 0.86 22.65
N ILE A 50 16.96 0.20 21.71
CA ILE A 50 15.54 -0.14 21.88
C ILE A 50 15.28 -1.60 21.54
N SER A 51 14.76 -2.35 22.50
CA SER A 51 14.46 -3.79 22.35
C SER A 51 13.30 -4.10 21.39
N LYS A 52 12.47 -3.12 21.08
CA LYS A 52 11.33 -3.23 20.14
C LYS A 52 11.21 -1.95 19.33
N HIS A 53 11.65 -1.98 18.09
CA HIS A 53 11.51 -0.85 17.19
C HIS A 53 10.08 -0.71 16.69
N TRP A 54 9.64 0.55 16.56
CA TRP A 54 8.43 0.90 15.85
C TRP A 54 8.76 1.19 14.38
N LYS A 55 7.90 0.74 13.49
CA LYS A 55 8.05 0.94 12.06
C LYS A 55 6.75 1.48 11.47
N ILE A 56 6.86 2.53 10.65
CA ILE A 56 5.72 3.02 9.85
C ILE A 56 5.50 2.05 8.70
N VAL A 57 4.24 1.69 8.47
CA VAL A 57 3.80 0.81 7.39
C VAL A 57 2.54 1.36 6.74
N HIS A 58 2.33 1.03 5.46
CA HIS A 58 1.13 1.36 4.70
C HIS A 58 0.51 0.09 4.12
N TYR A 59 -0.80 0.06 4.00
CA TYR A 59 -1.49 -1.07 3.36
C TYR A 59 -1.07 -1.26 1.89
N ALA A 60 -0.73 -0.15 1.22
CA ALA A 60 -0.24 -0.20 -0.16
C ALA A 60 1.21 -0.69 -0.31
N ASP A 61 1.98 -0.88 0.77
CA ASP A 61 3.41 -1.24 0.67
C ASP A 61 3.61 -2.59 -0.02
N LYS A 62 2.75 -3.57 0.28
CA LYS A 62 2.82 -4.90 -0.35
C LYS A 62 2.41 -4.88 -1.83
N LEU A 63 1.43 -4.06 -2.18
CA LEU A 63 1.07 -3.83 -3.57
C LEU A 63 2.24 -3.20 -4.34
N LYS A 64 2.90 -2.19 -3.78
CA LYS A 64 4.06 -1.54 -4.40
C LYS A 64 5.23 -2.52 -4.55
N GLU A 65 5.49 -3.38 -3.54
CA GLU A 65 6.49 -4.44 -3.62
C GLU A 65 6.21 -5.41 -4.77
N MET A 66 4.98 -5.88 -4.89
CA MET A 66 4.54 -6.77 -5.95
C MET A 66 4.73 -6.12 -7.33
N LEU A 67 4.23 -4.91 -7.52
CA LEU A 67 4.35 -4.19 -8.78
C LEU A 67 5.80 -3.80 -9.11
N SER A 68 6.61 -3.51 -8.11
CA SER A 68 8.06 -3.26 -8.27
C SER A 68 8.75 -4.44 -8.95
N ILE A 69 8.46 -5.65 -8.49
CA ILE A 69 8.99 -6.88 -9.08
C ILE A 69 8.44 -7.10 -10.48
N MET A 70 7.12 -6.97 -10.67
CA MET A 70 6.46 -7.21 -11.95
C MET A 70 6.91 -6.24 -13.04
N MET A 71 7.11 -4.97 -12.70
CA MET A 71 7.47 -3.91 -13.63
C MET A 71 8.98 -3.70 -13.75
N ASN A 72 9.79 -4.42 -12.94
CA ASN A 72 11.23 -4.21 -12.81
C ASN A 72 11.61 -2.74 -12.54
N VAL A 73 10.88 -2.12 -11.60
CA VAL A 73 11.04 -0.72 -11.20
C VAL A 73 11.32 -0.67 -9.71
N ASP A 74 12.25 0.18 -9.28
CA ASP A 74 12.54 0.36 -7.86
C ASP A 74 11.29 0.78 -7.06
N LYS A 75 11.07 0.14 -5.91
CA LYS A 75 9.90 0.39 -5.05
C LYS A 75 9.76 1.87 -4.65
N SER A 76 10.87 2.58 -4.44
CA SER A 76 10.87 3.99 -4.05
C SER A 76 10.20 4.90 -5.08
N LYS A 77 10.25 4.52 -6.36
CA LYS A 77 9.58 5.24 -7.46
C LYS A 77 8.06 5.29 -7.28
N PHE A 78 7.47 4.26 -6.66
CA PHE A 78 6.03 4.24 -6.38
C PHE A 78 5.60 5.24 -5.28
N ASP A 79 6.53 5.90 -4.61
CA ASP A 79 6.26 7.00 -3.67
C ASP A 79 6.36 8.37 -4.35
N ASP A 80 7.09 8.45 -5.46
CA ASP A 80 7.21 9.65 -6.27
C ASP A 80 5.87 10.01 -6.94
N ARG A 81 5.46 11.28 -6.79
CA ARG A 81 4.20 11.76 -7.34
C ARG A 81 4.26 11.91 -8.86
N GLU A 82 5.36 12.44 -9.38
CA GLU A 82 5.54 12.64 -10.83
C GLU A 82 5.60 11.30 -11.55
N PHE A 83 6.35 10.36 -11.02
CA PHE A 83 6.40 9.01 -11.55
C PHE A 83 5.01 8.36 -11.60
N LYS A 84 4.22 8.48 -10.55
CA LYS A 84 2.86 7.90 -10.51
C LYS A 84 1.91 8.50 -11.55
N GLU A 85 2.02 9.79 -11.83
CA GLU A 85 1.08 10.47 -12.74
C GLU A 85 1.52 10.40 -14.20
N TYR A 86 2.82 10.52 -14.45
CA TYR A 86 3.33 10.74 -15.81
C TYR A 86 4.06 9.54 -16.42
N TYR A 87 4.52 8.60 -15.61
CA TYR A 87 5.10 7.38 -16.14
C TYR A 87 3.98 6.42 -16.56
N HIS A 88 4.03 5.98 -17.80
CA HIS A 88 3.08 5.04 -18.39
C HIS A 88 3.77 3.71 -18.66
N PHE A 89 3.08 2.63 -18.32
CA PHE A 89 3.57 1.28 -18.55
C PHE A 89 2.76 0.62 -19.66
N ASP A 90 3.45 0.06 -20.66
CA ASP A 90 2.81 -0.67 -21.74
C ASP A 90 2.29 -2.02 -21.26
N PHE A 91 1.05 -2.01 -20.81
CA PHE A 91 0.38 -3.18 -20.27
C PHE A 91 0.06 -4.24 -21.32
N GLN A 92 0.02 -3.86 -22.62
CA GLN A 92 -0.28 -4.76 -23.70
C GLN A 92 0.74 -5.90 -23.80
N LYS A 93 2.02 -5.59 -23.62
CA LYS A 93 3.06 -6.61 -23.59
C LYS A 93 2.89 -7.61 -22.45
N PHE A 94 2.36 -7.14 -21.35
CA PHE A 94 2.15 -7.94 -20.14
C PHE A 94 0.95 -8.88 -20.27
N LEU A 95 -0.17 -8.38 -20.80
CA LEU A 95 -1.40 -9.16 -21.02
C LEU A 95 -1.22 -10.21 -22.13
N LEU A 96 -0.50 -9.89 -23.19
CA LEU A 96 -0.20 -10.82 -24.29
C LEU A 96 0.69 -11.98 -23.83
N TYR A 97 1.50 -11.81 -22.81
CA TYR A 97 2.33 -12.89 -22.28
C TYR A 97 1.51 -13.93 -21.50
N ASP A 98 0.48 -13.50 -20.79
CA ASP A 98 -0.41 -14.40 -20.02
C ASP A 98 -1.43 -15.10 -20.93
N SER A 99 -1.86 -14.48 -22.03
CA SER A 99 -2.82 -15.05 -22.98
C SER A 99 -2.33 -16.29 -23.71
N ARG A 100 -1.02 -16.55 -23.72
CA ARG A 100 -0.44 -17.76 -24.36
C ARG A 100 -0.53 -19.01 -23.49
N VAL A 101 -0.90 -18.89 -22.23
CA VAL A 101 -0.76 -19.98 -21.26
C VAL A 101 -2.08 -20.69 -20.95
N ARG A 102 -3.24 -20.14 -21.25
CA ARG A 102 -4.53 -20.75 -20.90
C ARG A 102 -5.53 -20.71 -22.06
N THR A 103 -5.81 -21.87 -22.61
CA THR A 103 -7.02 -22.12 -23.37
C THR A 103 -8.14 -22.54 -22.44
N PHE A 104 -9.18 -21.72 -22.29
CA PHE A 104 -10.46 -22.16 -21.77
C PHE A 104 -11.38 -22.46 -22.95
N GLY A 105 -11.58 -23.74 -23.23
CA GLY A 105 -12.37 -24.17 -24.39
C GLY A 105 -11.64 -24.00 -25.72
N ASN A 106 -12.40 -23.98 -26.81
CA ASN A 106 -11.89 -23.93 -28.18
C ASN A 106 -11.57 -22.50 -28.70
N GLU A 107 -11.69 -21.47 -27.89
CA GLU A 107 -11.36 -20.08 -28.28
C GLU A 107 -10.05 -19.60 -27.61
N PRO A 108 -9.22 -18.85 -28.33
CA PRO A 108 -8.05 -18.22 -27.76
C PRO A 108 -8.41 -17.30 -26.58
N THR A 109 -7.68 -17.39 -25.49
CA THR A 109 -7.93 -16.69 -24.23
C THR A 109 -7.97 -15.16 -24.39
N ASP A 110 -7.26 -14.62 -25.37
CA ASP A 110 -7.25 -13.22 -25.74
C ASP A 110 -8.63 -12.72 -26.20
N LYS A 111 -9.39 -13.55 -26.96
CA LYS A 111 -10.75 -13.20 -27.42
C LYS A 111 -11.78 -13.27 -26.29
N VAL A 112 -11.65 -14.25 -25.41
CA VAL A 112 -12.53 -14.39 -24.24
C VAL A 112 -12.29 -13.23 -23.28
N PHE A 113 -11.05 -12.92 -22.97
CA PHE A 113 -10.68 -11.81 -22.10
C PHE A 113 -11.10 -10.44 -22.68
N ALA A 114 -10.91 -10.22 -23.99
CA ALA A 114 -11.38 -9.02 -24.67
C ALA A 114 -12.92 -8.88 -24.70
N ARG A 115 -13.67 -10.02 -24.76
CA ARG A 115 -15.14 -10.01 -24.63
C ARG A 115 -15.60 -9.66 -23.23
N GLU A 116 -14.96 -10.20 -22.20
CA GLU A 116 -15.25 -9.90 -20.79
C GLU A 116 -15.01 -8.43 -20.47
N LEU A 117 -13.87 -7.89 -20.89
CA LEU A 117 -13.54 -6.47 -20.76
C LEU A 117 -14.54 -5.55 -21.47
N LYS A 118 -15.02 -5.94 -22.68
CA LYS A 118 -16.06 -5.20 -23.42
C LYS A 118 -17.41 -5.25 -22.73
N LYS A 119 -17.80 -6.39 -22.12
CA LYS A 119 -19.04 -6.54 -21.36
C LYS A 119 -19.07 -5.64 -20.11
N GLU A 120 -17.95 -5.44 -19.46
CA GLU A 120 -17.83 -4.60 -18.26
C GLU A 120 -17.75 -3.10 -18.57
N ASN A 121 -17.94 -2.69 -19.85
CA ASN A 121 -17.85 -1.28 -20.30
C ASN A 121 -16.52 -0.59 -19.93
N ARG A 122 -15.49 -1.37 -19.66
CA ARG A 122 -14.15 -0.86 -19.35
C ARG A 122 -13.35 -0.78 -20.64
N ASN A 123 -13.17 0.43 -21.15
CA ASN A 123 -12.27 0.73 -22.26
C ASN A 123 -10.77 0.43 -21.97
N LEU A 124 -10.49 -0.32 -20.91
CA LEU A 124 -9.15 -0.75 -20.55
C LEU A 124 -8.45 -1.56 -21.64
N ALA A 125 -9.22 -2.24 -22.51
CA ALA A 125 -8.68 -3.00 -23.65
C ALA A 125 -8.17 -2.11 -24.79
N ILE A 126 -8.45 -0.82 -24.78
CA ILE A 126 -8.12 0.10 -25.88
C ILE A 126 -6.98 1.05 -25.50
N GLU A 127 -6.85 1.37 -24.21
CA GLU A 127 -5.75 2.21 -23.70
C GLU A 127 -4.80 1.36 -22.84
N TYR A 128 -3.92 0.65 -23.52
CA TYR A 128 -2.88 -0.16 -22.87
C TYR A 128 -1.80 0.67 -22.15
N ASN A 129 -1.91 1.98 -22.20
CA ASN A 129 -0.94 2.93 -21.68
C ASN A 129 -1.40 3.52 -20.36
N LEU A 130 -1.43 2.67 -19.33
CA LEU A 130 -1.88 3.09 -17.99
C LEU A 130 -0.76 3.81 -17.24
N SER A 131 -1.11 4.92 -16.57
CA SER A 131 -0.21 5.53 -15.59
C SER A 131 0.02 4.58 -14.41
N VAL A 132 1.14 4.73 -13.73
CA VAL A 132 1.46 3.92 -12.54
C VAL A 132 0.36 4.05 -11.47
N ARG A 133 -0.26 5.22 -11.34
CA ARG A 133 -1.42 5.43 -10.44
C ARG A 133 -2.61 4.55 -10.83
N GLN A 134 -2.94 4.48 -12.11
CA GLN A 134 -4.04 3.65 -12.60
C GLN A 134 -3.73 2.16 -12.40
N ILE A 135 -2.48 1.75 -12.63
CA ILE A 135 -2.04 0.37 -12.36
C ILE A 135 -2.18 0.01 -10.88
N LEU A 136 -1.68 0.87 -9.96
CA LEU A 136 -1.84 0.67 -8.52
C LEU A 136 -3.31 0.53 -8.12
N GLN A 137 -4.19 1.36 -8.67
CA GLN A 137 -5.60 1.32 -8.37
C GLN A 137 -6.26 0.06 -8.93
N TYR A 138 -5.99 -0.28 -10.17
CA TYR A 138 -6.55 -1.45 -10.85
C TYR A 138 -6.12 -2.75 -10.19
N PHE A 139 -4.81 -2.96 -9.99
CA PHE A 139 -4.32 -4.16 -9.31
C PHE A 139 -4.74 -4.21 -7.84
N GLY A 140 -4.65 -3.09 -7.14
CA GLY A 140 -4.97 -3.07 -5.72
C GLY A 140 -6.43 -3.29 -5.40
N THR A 141 -7.34 -2.81 -6.24
CA THR A 141 -8.79 -2.84 -6.00
C THR A 141 -9.49 -3.83 -6.92
N ASP A 142 -9.39 -3.62 -8.23
CA ASP A 142 -10.22 -4.34 -9.19
C ASP A 142 -9.77 -5.80 -9.37
N ILE A 143 -8.51 -6.11 -9.15
CA ILE A 143 -8.00 -7.47 -9.20
C ILE A 143 -7.88 -8.05 -7.79
N MET A 144 -6.97 -7.52 -6.99
CA MET A 144 -6.58 -8.20 -5.75
C MET A 144 -7.70 -8.22 -4.69
N ARG A 145 -8.39 -7.09 -4.45
CA ARG A 145 -9.52 -7.09 -3.50
C ARG A 145 -10.70 -7.87 -4.03
N LYS A 146 -11.00 -7.77 -5.33
CA LYS A 146 -12.13 -8.48 -5.96
C LYS A 146 -11.99 -10.00 -5.86
N TYR A 147 -10.80 -10.55 -6.10
CA TYR A 147 -10.58 -12.00 -6.16
C TYR A 147 -10.08 -12.62 -4.86
N PHE A 148 -9.41 -11.83 -4.00
CA PHE A 148 -8.82 -12.30 -2.74
C PHE A 148 -9.49 -11.70 -1.49
N GLY A 149 -10.46 -10.80 -1.67
CA GLY A 149 -11.23 -10.17 -0.60
C GLY A 149 -10.69 -8.82 -0.13
N ASP A 150 -11.60 -8.00 0.40
CA ASP A 150 -11.32 -6.62 0.81
C ASP A 150 -10.28 -6.50 1.94
N LYS A 151 -10.14 -7.55 2.75
CA LYS A 151 -9.22 -7.59 3.90
C LYS A 151 -7.79 -7.99 3.52
N LEU A 152 -7.51 -8.34 2.24
CA LEU A 152 -6.21 -8.84 1.79
C LEU A 152 -5.03 -7.98 2.23
N TRP A 153 -5.07 -6.68 1.93
CA TRP A 153 -3.96 -5.78 2.22
C TRP A 153 -3.78 -5.54 3.71
N ILE A 154 -4.87 -5.60 4.47
CA ILE A 154 -4.83 -5.45 5.93
C ILE A 154 -4.09 -6.64 6.54
N TYR A 155 -4.53 -7.86 6.24
CA TYR A 155 -3.88 -9.07 6.74
C TYR A 155 -2.43 -9.20 6.25
N SER A 156 -2.17 -8.88 4.98
CA SER A 156 -0.80 -8.88 4.45
C SER A 156 0.13 -7.94 5.22
N THR A 157 -0.37 -6.77 5.63
CA THR A 157 0.39 -5.81 6.45
C THR A 157 0.57 -6.31 7.88
N LEU A 158 -0.49 -6.86 8.48
CA LEU A 158 -0.46 -7.36 9.86
C LEU A 158 0.39 -8.63 10.01
N GLN A 159 0.38 -9.51 9.03
CA GLN A 159 1.12 -10.78 9.02
C GLN A 159 2.58 -10.63 8.56
N SER A 160 2.96 -9.50 7.99
CA SER A 160 4.35 -9.28 7.59
C SER A 160 5.25 -9.54 8.81
N GLY A 161 6.05 -10.63 8.72
CA GLY A 161 6.66 -11.39 9.83
C GLY A 161 7.70 -10.68 10.70
N ASN A 162 7.61 -9.37 10.83
CA ASN A 162 8.44 -8.60 11.73
C ASN A 162 7.87 -8.63 13.15
N LYS A 163 8.70 -9.04 14.10
CA LYS A 163 8.45 -8.93 15.54
C LYS A 163 8.35 -7.46 16.01
N ASN A 164 8.52 -6.50 15.12
CA ASN A 164 8.50 -5.07 15.42
C ASN A 164 7.08 -4.57 15.66
N ASN A 165 6.97 -3.57 16.51
CA ASN A 165 5.76 -2.79 16.63
C ASN A 165 5.50 -1.98 15.36
N ILE A 166 4.24 -1.73 14.99
CA ILE A 166 3.92 -1.01 13.75
C ILE A 166 2.99 0.18 13.97
N ILE A 167 3.21 1.20 13.17
CA ILE A 167 2.34 2.35 13.02
C ILE A 167 1.76 2.30 11.59
N ILE A 168 0.47 2.05 11.46
CA ILE A 168 -0.24 2.05 10.18
C ILE A 168 -0.67 3.48 9.89
N ALA A 169 -0.12 4.10 8.84
CA ALA A 169 -0.27 5.53 8.59
C ALA A 169 -1.40 5.90 7.61
N ASP A 170 -2.01 4.95 6.91
CA ASP A 170 -2.93 5.22 5.81
C ASP A 170 -4.35 4.67 6.00
N GLN A 171 -4.77 4.43 7.24
CA GLN A 171 -6.10 3.88 7.53
C GLN A 171 -7.22 4.86 7.15
N ARG A 172 -8.25 4.35 6.45
CA ARG A 172 -9.35 5.17 5.90
C ARG A 172 -10.71 4.52 5.99
N PHE A 173 -10.81 3.20 5.84
CA PHE A 173 -12.06 2.49 5.68
C PHE A 173 -12.52 1.81 6.97
N ALA A 174 -13.86 1.69 7.13
CA ALA A 174 -14.45 1.04 8.30
C ALA A 174 -13.96 -0.41 8.48
N ILE A 175 -13.85 -1.17 7.39
CA ILE A 175 -13.34 -2.54 7.40
C ILE A 175 -11.91 -2.66 7.93
N GLU A 176 -11.08 -1.64 7.70
CA GLU A 176 -9.73 -1.57 8.24
C GLU A 176 -9.75 -1.42 9.76
N ASN A 177 -10.69 -0.60 10.28
CA ASN A 177 -10.90 -0.44 11.72
C ASN A 177 -11.34 -1.74 12.39
N GLU A 178 -12.26 -2.48 11.77
CA GLU A 178 -12.74 -3.75 12.31
C GLU A 178 -11.60 -4.74 12.47
N VAL A 179 -10.82 -4.93 11.41
CA VAL A 179 -9.72 -5.91 11.43
C VAL A 179 -8.62 -5.52 12.42
N VAL A 180 -8.18 -4.25 12.46
CA VAL A 180 -7.11 -3.87 13.39
C VAL A 180 -7.54 -3.95 14.86
N LYS A 181 -8.83 -3.79 15.15
CA LYS A 181 -9.39 -4.02 16.52
C LYS A 181 -9.27 -5.47 16.94
N GLU A 182 -9.44 -6.44 16.04
CA GLU A 182 -9.23 -7.86 16.32
C GLU A 182 -7.80 -8.15 16.83
N TYR A 183 -6.84 -7.30 16.42
CA TYR A 183 -5.43 -7.35 16.82
C TYR A 183 -5.09 -6.43 18.01
N ASN A 184 -6.09 -5.92 18.72
CA ASN A 184 -5.92 -4.99 19.85
C ASN A 184 -5.12 -3.72 19.49
N ALA A 185 -5.31 -3.20 18.28
CA ALA A 185 -4.64 -1.98 17.82
C ALA A 185 -5.20 -0.74 18.53
N PHE A 186 -4.31 0.20 18.85
CA PHE A 186 -4.70 1.53 19.28
C PHE A 186 -4.99 2.41 18.07
N ILE A 187 -6.19 2.99 17.98
CA ILE A 187 -6.63 3.80 16.83
C ILE A 187 -6.58 5.29 17.20
N ILE A 188 -5.86 6.07 16.39
CA ILE A 188 -5.78 7.53 16.51
C ILE A 188 -6.53 8.16 15.34
N HIS A 189 -7.51 9.01 15.66
CA HIS A 189 -8.23 9.78 14.65
C HIS A 189 -7.61 11.16 14.46
N VAL A 190 -7.18 11.47 13.22
CA VAL A 190 -6.60 12.75 12.86
C VAL A 190 -7.62 13.56 12.06
N THR A 191 -8.03 14.69 12.63
CA THR A 191 -8.92 15.65 11.99
C THR A 191 -8.18 16.98 11.79
N ARG A 192 -8.42 17.63 10.66
CA ARG A 192 -7.92 18.99 10.39
C ARG A 192 -9.11 19.93 10.52
N LYS A 193 -8.98 20.94 11.38
CA LYS A 193 -9.92 22.06 11.46
C LYS A 193 -9.71 23.01 10.31
#